data_97f377c3fc72d446c2d0e5e7bfae7a3b
#
_entry.id   97f377c3fc72d446c2d0e5e7bfae7a3b
#
_cell.length_a   1.000
_cell.length_b   1.000
_cell.length_c   1.000
_cell.angle_alpha   90.00
_cell.angle_beta   90.00
_cell.angle_gamma   90.00
#
_symmetry.space_group_name_H-M   'P 1'
#
loop_
_entity.id
_entity.type
_entity.pdbx_description
1 polymer ?
#
loop_
_entity_poly.entity_id
_entity_poly.type
_entity_poly.pdbx_seq_one_letter_code
_entity_poly.pdbx_strand_id
1 'polypeptide(L)'
;MEDSYLKECDATVVSVKDDKYVVLEQTVFYPKGGGQPWDTGKMIRGSEVFNVVYVGKFSGQISHEVDRPGLKQGDKVHCVLNWERRYKLMRSHTAAHLFASLLCTGTGALVTGNQLEEDKTRFDFSLETFNPEILEKYLNQTNEYLKRDIPVKWYELPREEALKIPGVVKMAEAFPPDIPKLRIVEIVGVDKQADGGTHVKNLQEVGQVKLLKTENKGKNNRRVYFTLV
;
A
#
# COMPACT_ATOMS: atom_id res chain seq x y z
N MET A 1 0.09 -6.33 -8.97
CA MET A 1 -1.19 -5.67 -9.35
C MET A 1 -0.85 -4.63 -10.40
N GLU A 2 -1.35 -4.83 -11.61
CA GLU A 2 -1.02 -4.00 -12.77
C GLU A 2 -1.84 -2.70 -12.82
N ASP A 3 -3.13 -2.76 -12.49
CA ASP A 3 -3.99 -1.56 -12.40
C ASP A 3 -4.65 -1.44 -11.03
N SER A 4 -4.24 -0.42 -10.25
CA SER A 4 -4.82 -0.12 -8.94
C SER A 4 -6.25 0.44 -9.03
N TYR A 5 -6.68 0.90 -10.21
CA TYR A 5 -8.01 1.48 -10.44
C TYR A 5 -9.06 0.47 -10.93
N LEU A 6 -8.65 -0.77 -11.19
CA LEU A 6 -9.60 -1.82 -11.52
C LEU A 6 -10.47 -2.14 -10.31
N LYS A 7 -11.78 -1.92 -10.45
CA LYS A 7 -12.76 -2.03 -9.36
C LYS A 7 -13.46 -3.37 -9.30
N GLU A 8 -13.48 -4.09 -10.41
CA GLU A 8 -14.20 -5.35 -10.58
C GLU A 8 -13.52 -6.27 -11.59
N CYS A 9 -13.74 -7.55 -11.48
CA CYS A 9 -13.36 -8.55 -12.49
C CYS A 9 -14.23 -9.79 -12.37
N ASP A 10 -14.38 -10.52 -13.46
CA ASP A 10 -14.89 -11.89 -13.43
C ASP A 10 -13.73 -12.85 -13.14
N ALA A 11 -13.99 -13.90 -12.37
CA ALA A 11 -13.00 -14.89 -12.03
C ALA A 11 -13.63 -16.27 -11.82
N THR A 12 -12.80 -17.31 -11.99
CA THR A 12 -13.18 -18.69 -11.67
C THR A 12 -12.55 -19.10 -10.35
N VAL A 13 -13.30 -19.74 -9.49
CA VAL A 13 -12.80 -20.31 -8.23
C VAL A 13 -11.90 -21.51 -8.54
N VAL A 14 -10.63 -21.41 -8.16
CA VAL A 14 -9.62 -22.48 -8.33
C VAL A 14 -9.70 -23.50 -7.21
N SER A 15 -9.87 -23.04 -5.98
CA SER A 15 -10.01 -23.91 -4.80
C SER A 15 -10.72 -23.20 -3.67
N VAL A 16 -11.32 -23.99 -2.79
CA VAL A 16 -11.91 -23.54 -1.53
C VAL A 16 -11.38 -24.43 -0.40
N LYS A 17 -10.90 -23.84 0.67
CA LYS A 17 -10.44 -24.52 1.88
C LYS A 17 -11.30 -24.08 3.06
N ASP A 18 -11.65 -25.02 3.94
CA ASP A 18 -12.43 -24.80 5.17
C ASP A 18 -13.72 -24.00 4.89
N ASP A 19 -14.34 -24.26 3.74
CA ASP A 19 -15.58 -23.64 3.23
C ASP A 19 -15.56 -22.10 3.09
N LYS A 20 -14.45 -21.44 3.33
CA LYS A 20 -14.37 -19.97 3.31
C LYS A 20 -13.09 -19.35 2.76
N TYR A 21 -12.02 -20.12 2.59
CA TYR A 21 -10.77 -19.59 2.00
C TYR A 21 -10.74 -19.90 0.51
N VAL A 22 -10.97 -18.87 -0.30
CA VAL A 22 -11.17 -18.98 -1.74
C VAL A 22 -9.95 -18.51 -2.50
N VAL A 23 -9.42 -19.34 -3.39
CA VAL A 23 -8.39 -18.98 -4.37
C VAL A 23 -9.07 -18.81 -5.72
N LEU A 24 -8.77 -17.69 -6.39
CA LEU A 24 -9.29 -17.36 -7.72
C LEU A 24 -8.17 -17.46 -8.77
N GLU A 25 -8.53 -17.70 -10.04
CA GLU A 25 -7.58 -17.68 -11.16
C GLU A 25 -6.97 -16.28 -11.40
N GLN A 26 -7.78 -15.24 -11.14
CA GLN A 26 -7.36 -13.83 -11.15
C GLN A 26 -8.14 -13.05 -10.09
N THR A 27 -7.60 -11.92 -9.66
CA THR A 27 -8.24 -11.13 -8.62
C THR A 27 -7.93 -9.64 -8.71
N VAL A 28 -8.92 -8.80 -8.38
CA VAL A 28 -8.76 -7.35 -8.17
C VAL A 28 -8.38 -7.01 -6.74
N PHE A 29 -8.52 -7.96 -5.80
CA PHE A 29 -8.28 -7.72 -4.38
C PHE A 29 -6.79 -7.71 -4.06
N TYR A 30 -6.31 -6.61 -3.45
CA TYR A 30 -4.96 -6.50 -2.92
C TYR A 30 -4.83 -7.34 -1.63
N PRO A 31 -3.86 -8.25 -1.53
CA PRO A 31 -3.60 -8.98 -0.31
C PRO A 31 -2.82 -8.13 0.69
N LYS A 32 -2.95 -8.41 1.98
CA LYS A 32 -2.12 -7.79 3.03
C LYS A 32 -0.63 -7.94 2.70
N GLY A 33 0.10 -6.83 2.66
CA GLY A 33 1.55 -6.84 2.41
C GLY A 33 2.17 -5.45 2.40
N GLY A 34 3.48 -5.35 2.59
CA GLY A 34 4.23 -4.09 2.50
C GLY A 34 3.77 -2.95 3.42
N GLY A 35 3.17 -3.27 4.57
CA GLY A 35 2.58 -2.26 5.47
C GLY A 35 1.18 -1.79 5.05
N GLN A 36 0.67 -2.21 3.89
CA GLN A 36 -0.70 -1.92 3.44
C GLN A 36 -1.66 -3.05 3.85
N PRO A 37 -2.86 -2.73 4.40
CA PRO A 37 -3.89 -3.72 4.66
C PRO A 37 -4.52 -4.21 3.36
N TRP A 38 -5.23 -5.32 3.47
CA TRP A 38 -5.94 -5.98 2.37
C TRP A 38 -7.20 -5.22 1.94
N ASP A 39 -7.66 -5.51 0.74
CA ASP A 39 -8.95 -5.05 0.28
C ASP A 39 -10.10 -5.86 0.86
N THR A 40 -11.26 -5.23 0.88
CA THR A 40 -12.56 -5.86 1.13
C THR A 40 -13.48 -5.64 -0.06
N GLY A 41 -14.59 -6.37 -0.10
CA GLY A 41 -15.58 -6.24 -1.18
C GLY A 41 -16.48 -7.45 -1.24
N LYS A 42 -16.85 -7.87 -2.46
CA LYS A 42 -17.84 -8.93 -2.66
C LYS A 42 -17.42 -9.86 -3.79
N MET A 43 -17.77 -11.14 -3.68
CA MET A 43 -17.84 -12.11 -4.76
C MET A 43 -19.30 -12.44 -4.99
N ILE A 44 -19.79 -12.35 -6.23
CA ILE A 44 -21.19 -12.52 -6.61
C ILE A 44 -21.29 -13.71 -7.54
N ARG A 45 -22.10 -14.72 -7.16
CA ARG A 45 -22.43 -15.88 -7.98
C ARG A 45 -23.94 -15.89 -8.23
N GLY A 46 -24.38 -15.48 -9.41
CA GLY A 46 -25.80 -15.29 -9.70
C GLY A 46 -26.45 -14.29 -8.75
N SER A 47 -27.40 -14.72 -7.91
CA SER A 47 -28.02 -13.86 -6.89
C SER A 47 -27.36 -13.94 -5.51
N GLU A 48 -26.36 -14.78 -5.34
CA GLU A 48 -25.67 -14.97 -4.06
C GLU A 48 -24.49 -14.02 -3.91
N VAL A 49 -24.35 -13.44 -2.73
CA VAL A 49 -23.27 -12.50 -2.39
C VAL A 49 -22.46 -13.09 -1.24
N PHE A 50 -21.13 -13.09 -1.40
CA PHE A 50 -20.14 -13.49 -0.41
C PHE A 50 -19.25 -12.28 -0.12
N ASN A 51 -19.24 -11.77 1.11
CA ASN A 51 -18.40 -10.63 1.46
C ASN A 51 -16.96 -11.10 1.68
N VAL A 52 -16.01 -10.45 1.00
CA VAL A 52 -14.58 -10.67 1.20
C VAL A 52 -14.13 -9.85 2.40
N VAL A 53 -13.78 -10.54 3.49
CA VAL A 53 -13.44 -9.92 4.78
C VAL A 53 -11.94 -9.87 5.03
N TYR A 54 -11.16 -10.75 4.40
CA TYR A 54 -9.71 -10.74 4.45
C TYR A 54 -9.11 -11.26 3.14
N VAL A 55 -7.95 -10.70 2.77
CA VAL A 55 -7.15 -11.19 1.64
C VAL A 55 -5.70 -11.28 2.06
N GLY A 56 -5.11 -12.46 1.89
CA GLY A 56 -3.71 -12.72 2.24
C GLY A 56 -2.99 -13.53 1.17
N LYS A 57 -1.66 -13.57 1.25
CA LYS A 57 -0.82 -14.39 0.39
C LYS A 57 -0.25 -15.55 1.20
N PHE A 58 -0.55 -16.78 0.77
CA PHE A 58 -0.12 -18.02 1.43
C PHE A 58 0.49 -18.96 0.39
N SER A 59 1.70 -19.44 0.64
CA SER A 59 2.43 -20.32 -0.30
C SER A 59 2.42 -19.82 -1.75
N GLY A 60 2.58 -18.52 -1.93
CA GLY A 60 2.59 -17.89 -3.27
C GLY A 60 1.22 -17.58 -3.87
N GLN A 61 0.12 -18.09 -3.29
CA GLN A 61 -1.24 -17.88 -3.79
C GLN A 61 -1.97 -16.79 -2.99
N ILE A 62 -2.83 -16.02 -3.67
CA ILE A 62 -3.73 -15.05 -3.01
C ILE A 62 -5.00 -15.80 -2.60
N SER A 63 -5.28 -15.80 -1.29
CA SER A 63 -6.46 -16.42 -0.70
C SER A 63 -7.37 -15.35 -0.11
N HIS A 64 -8.66 -15.50 -0.37
CA HIS A 64 -9.72 -14.59 0.07
C HIS A 64 -10.57 -15.27 1.12
N GLU A 65 -10.68 -14.70 2.31
CA GLU A 65 -11.63 -15.17 3.32
C GLU A 65 -13.00 -14.54 3.06
N VAL A 66 -14.02 -15.36 2.89
CA VAL A 66 -15.42 -14.95 2.75
C VAL A 66 -16.20 -15.16 4.04
N ASP A 67 -17.23 -14.34 4.26
CA ASP A 67 -18.03 -14.31 5.49
C ASP A 67 -18.93 -15.53 5.69
N ARG A 68 -19.18 -16.32 4.64
CA ARG A 68 -20.05 -17.49 4.68
C ARG A 68 -19.61 -18.59 3.71
N PRO A 69 -19.95 -19.85 3.97
CA PRO A 69 -19.70 -20.96 3.06
C PRO A 69 -20.61 -20.91 1.82
N GLY A 70 -20.28 -21.73 0.81
CA GLY A 70 -21.15 -21.98 -0.34
C GLY A 70 -20.44 -21.94 -1.70
N LEU A 71 -19.29 -21.26 -1.82
CA LEU A 71 -18.47 -21.28 -3.04
C LEU A 71 -17.76 -22.63 -3.19
N LYS A 72 -17.60 -23.08 -4.45
CA LYS A 72 -16.96 -24.35 -4.81
C LYS A 72 -15.98 -24.14 -5.96
N GLN A 73 -15.03 -25.05 -6.10
CA GLN A 73 -14.14 -25.08 -7.26
C GLN A 73 -14.96 -25.13 -8.56
N GLY A 74 -14.58 -24.30 -9.52
CA GLY A 74 -15.25 -24.16 -10.82
C GLY A 74 -16.38 -23.13 -10.85
N ASP A 75 -16.79 -22.57 -9.70
CA ASP A 75 -17.77 -21.49 -9.68
C ASP A 75 -17.22 -20.25 -10.40
N LYS A 76 -18.07 -19.61 -11.20
CA LYS A 76 -17.80 -18.29 -11.79
C LYS A 76 -18.37 -17.21 -10.89
N VAL A 77 -17.53 -16.27 -10.54
CA VAL A 77 -17.87 -15.15 -9.64
C VAL A 77 -17.52 -13.82 -10.25
N HIS A 78 -18.37 -12.83 -10.03
CA HIS A 78 -18.08 -11.43 -10.30
C HIS A 78 -17.55 -10.79 -9.02
N CYS A 79 -16.31 -10.29 -9.05
CA CYS A 79 -15.61 -9.69 -7.92
C CYS A 79 -15.76 -8.18 -7.97
N VAL A 80 -16.22 -7.57 -6.87
CA VAL A 80 -16.39 -6.11 -6.76
C VAL A 80 -15.69 -5.61 -5.51
N LEU A 81 -14.74 -4.67 -5.67
CA LEU A 81 -14.02 -4.04 -4.57
C LEU A 81 -14.89 -3.09 -3.75
N ASN A 82 -14.59 -2.96 -2.46
CA ASN A 82 -14.92 -1.75 -1.71
C ASN A 82 -13.99 -0.63 -2.19
N TRP A 83 -14.45 0.11 -3.21
CA TRP A 83 -13.62 1.12 -3.85
C TRP A 83 -13.28 2.30 -2.93
N GLU A 84 -14.18 2.71 -2.06
CA GLU A 84 -13.92 3.78 -1.12
C GLU A 84 -12.73 3.47 -0.22
N ARG A 85 -12.69 2.26 0.35
CA ARG A 85 -11.58 1.76 1.14
C ARG A 85 -10.28 1.68 0.31
N ARG A 86 -10.32 1.07 -0.88
CA ARG A 86 -9.16 0.95 -1.77
C ARG A 86 -8.60 2.32 -2.11
N TYR A 87 -9.42 3.25 -2.54
CA TYR A 87 -8.98 4.57 -2.97
C TYR A 87 -8.40 5.39 -1.80
N LYS A 88 -8.98 5.27 -0.61
CA LYS A 88 -8.43 5.88 0.60
C LYS A 88 -7.03 5.33 0.93
N LEU A 89 -6.84 4.01 0.84
CA LEU A 89 -5.53 3.40 1.04
C LEU A 89 -4.51 3.81 -0.03
N MET A 90 -4.90 3.91 -1.29
CA MET A 90 -4.05 4.41 -2.38
C MET A 90 -3.55 5.84 -2.10
N ARG A 91 -4.46 6.72 -1.71
CA ARG A 91 -4.15 8.11 -1.33
C ARG A 91 -3.19 8.16 -0.14
N SER A 92 -3.49 7.40 0.91
CA SER A 92 -2.65 7.31 2.11
C SER A 92 -1.26 6.76 1.81
N HIS A 93 -1.16 5.74 0.93
CA HIS A 93 0.11 5.14 0.56
C HIS A 93 0.98 6.11 -0.24
N THR A 94 0.39 6.82 -1.20
CA THR A 94 1.13 7.84 -1.97
C THR A 94 1.57 9.00 -1.07
N ALA A 95 0.72 9.48 -0.17
CA ALA A 95 1.10 10.48 0.84
C ALA A 95 2.26 10.00 1.72
N ALA A 96 2.22 8.73 2.08
CA ALA A 96 3.25 8.07 2.89
C ALA A 96 4.63 8.10 2.21
N HIS A 97 4.70 7.73 0.94
CA HIS A 97 5.92 7.79 0.14
C HIS A 97 6.47 9.21 0.04
N LEU A 98 5.60 10.17 -0.28
CA LEU A 98 6.00 11.57 -0.40
C LEU A 98 6.55 12.14 0.91
N PHE A 99 5.81 11.97 2.01
CA PHE A 99 6.22 12.47 3.32
C PHE A 99 7.54 11.84 3.80
N ALA A 100 7.65 10.50 3.69
CA ALA A 100 8.87 9.80 4.08
C ALA A 100 10.08 10.24 3.22
N SER A 101 9.88 10.44 1.91
CA SER A 101 10.95 10.89 1.02
C SER A 101 11.46 12.28 1.39
N LEU A 102 10.56 13.24 1.59
CA LEU A 102 10.91 14.61 1.95
C LEU A 102 11.62 14.67 3.31
N LEU A 103 11.10 13.98 4.32
CA LEU A 103 11.69 13.96 5.65
C LEU A 103 13.06 13.28 5.65
N CYS A 104 13.18 12.10 5.06
CA CYS A 104 14.44 11.36 5.01
C CYS A 104 15.53 12.13 4.25
N THR A 105 15.18 12.71 3.10
CA THR A 105 16.12 13.52 2.31
C THR A 105 16.60 14.77 3.09
N GLY A 106 15.70 15.42 3.81
CA GLY A 106 16.04 16.65 4.51
C GLY A 106 16.68 16.47 5.89
N THR A 107 16.57 15.29 6.50
CA THR A 107 17.12 15.03 7.84
C THR A 107 18.18 13.96 7.89
N GLY A 108 18.34 13.15 6.84
CA GLY A 108 19.17 11.95 6.86
C GLY A 108 18.56 10.77 7.62
N ALA A 109 17.34 10.90 8.14
CA ALA A 109 16.65 9.81 8.83
C ALA A 109 16.33 8.64 7.90
N LEU A 110 16.23 7.44 8.46
CA LEU A 110 15.80 6.23 7.77
C LEU A 110 14.41 5.83 8.25
N VAL A 111 13.62 5.23 7.38
CA VAL A 111 12.37 4.57 7.75
C VAL A 111 12.70 3.24 8.43
N THR A 112 12.30 3.06 9.68
CA THR A 112 12.51 1.82 10.47
C THR A 112 11.23 0.99 10.60
N GLY A 113 10.09 1.54 10.20
CA GLY A 113 8.81 0.82 10.16
C GLY A 113 7.71 1.67 9.59
N ASN A 114 6.71 1.03 9.02
CA ASN A 114 5.51 1.68 8.53
C ASN A 114 4.26 0.80 8.75
N GLN A 115 3.11 1.42 8.76
CA GLN A 115 1.81 0.74 8.73
C GLN A 115 0.74 1.71 8.24
N LEU A 116 0.01 1.31 7.21
CA LEU A 116 -1.18 2.00 6.75
C LEU A 116 -2.41 1.40 7.42
N GLU A 117 -3.34 2.26 7.82
CA GLU A 117 -4.68 1.90 8.27
C GLU A 117 -5.68 2.80 7.53
N GLU A 118 -6.97 2.53 7.64
CA GLU A 118 -7.98 3.32 6.93
C GLU A 118 -8.05 4.77 7.40
N ASP A 119 -7.86 5.00 8.69
CA ASP A 119 -8.01 6.29 9.34
C ASP A 119 -6.68 7.00 9.66
N LYS A 120 -5.57 6.28 9.56
CA LYS A 120 -4.23 6.82 9.86
C LYS A 120 -3.12 6.05 9.17
N THR A 121 -2.02 6.73 9.00
CA THR A 121 -0.73 6.15 8.58
C THR A 121 0.29 6.35 9.68
N ARG A 122 1.06 5.29 9.97
CA ARG A 122 2.15 5.29 10.93
C ARG A 122 3.48 5.16 10.23
N PHE A 123 4.45 5.96 10.65
CA PHE A 123 5.87 5.79 10.36
C PHE A 123 6.72 5.78 11.61
N ASP A 124 7.77 4.99 11.57
CA ASP A 124 8.87 5.00 12.52
C ASP A 124 10.13 5.48 11.79
N PHE A 125 10.82 6.50 12.34
CA PHE A 125 12.02 7.09 11.76
C PHE A 125 13.20 7.03 12.73
N SER A 126 14.41 6.82 12.19
CA SER A 126 15.67 6.84 12.94
C SER A 126 16.09 8.27 13.27
N LEU A 127 15.32 8.97 14.11
CA LEU A 127 15.62 10.33 14.57
C LEU A 127 16.06 10.31 16.04
N GLU A 128 17.20 10.94 16.35
CA GLU A 128 17.72 11.03 17.72
C GLU A 128 16.90 11.98 18.58
N THR A 129 16.52 13.12 18.03
CA THR A 129 15.71 14.13 18.70
C THR A 129 14.37 14.29 18.02
N PHE A 130 13.35 14.53 18.83
CA PHE A 130 12.03 14.87 18.36
C PHE A 130 11.89 16.38 18.36
N ASN A 131 11.95 16.99 17.16
CA ASN A 131 11.63 18.42 16.99
C ASN A 131 10.27 18.54 16.28
N PRO A 132 9.21 18.98 16.98
CA PRO A 132 7.88 19.17 16.36
C PRO A 132 7.92 20.12 15.16
N GLU A 133 8.76 21.15 15.17
CA GLU A 133 8.88 22.14 14.09
C GLU A 133 9.41 21.50 12.81
N ILE A 134 10.35 20.54 12.93
CA ILE A 134 10.88 19.81 11.77
C ILE A 134 9.76 18.95 11.15
N LEU A 135 8.98 18.25 11.95
CA LEU A 135 7.88 17.45 11.43
C LEU A 135 6.81 18.31 10.77
N GLU A 136 6.42 19.41 11.40
CA GLU A 136 5.46 20.35 10.86
C GLU A 136 5.96 20.94 9.53
N LYS A 137 7.23 21.32 9.45
CA LYS A 137 7.87 21.77 8.21
C LYS A 137 7.70 20.76 7.08
N TYR A 138 8.02 19.46 7.32
CA TYR A 138 7.93 18.46 6.26
C TYR A 138 6.49 18.06 5.93
N LEU A 139 5.56 18.11 6.88
CA LEU A 139 4.13 17.94 6.61
C LEU A 139 3.58 19.09 5.75
N ASN A 140 3.95 20.33 6.06
CA ASN A 140 3.56 21.48 5.26
C ASN A 140 4.17 21.39 3.86
N GLN A 141 5.43 21.01 3.74
CA GLN A 141 6.07 20.76 2.45
C GLN A 141 5.36 19.63 1.67
N THR A 142 4.97 18.54 2.34
CA THR A 142 4.17 17.48 1.74
C THR A 142 2.86 18.04 1.17
N ASN A 143 2.12 18.82 1.95
CA ASN A 143 0.87 19.44 1.50
C ASN A 143 1.04 20.39 0.31
N GLU A 144 2.17 21.09 0.23
CA GLU A 144 2.49 21.93 -0.95
C GLU A 144 2.81 21.09 -2.21
N TYR A 145 3.44 19.93 -2.05
CA TYR A 145 3.65 18.99 -3.16
C TYR A 145 2.33 18.34 -3.62
N LEU A 146 1.44 18.00 -2.69
CA LEU A 146 0.13 17.37 -2.99
C LEU A 146 -0.80 18.27 -3.83
N LYS A 147 -0.57 19.58 -3.87
CA LYS A 147 -1.29 20.52 -4.74
C LYS A 147 -0.79 20.52 -6.19
N ARG A 148 0.40 19.95 -6.45
CA ARG A 148 1.04 20.00 -7.77
C ARG A 148 0.56 18.88 -8.66
N ASP A 149 0.49 19.13 -9.95
CA ASP A 149 0.23 18.12 -10.98
C ASP A 149 1.51 17.29 -11.22
N ILE A 150 1.75 16.33 -10.30
CA ILE A 150 2.92 15.45 -10.38
C ILE A 150 2.42 14.02 -10.58
N PRO A 151 2.77 13.38 -11.71
CA PRO A 151 2.38 12.00 -11.98
C PRO A 151 3.04 11.02 -11.01
N VAL A 152 2.28 9.99 -10.64
CA VAL A 152 2.78 8.80 -9.94
C VAL A 152 2.71 7.63 -10.91
N LYS A 153 3.86 7.04 -11.20
CA LYS A 153 4.03 5.97 -12.19
C LYS A 153 4.55 4.72 -11.52
N TRP A 154 4.32 3.58 -12.13
CA TRP A 154 4.99 2.36 -11.74
C TRP A 154 5.52 1.64 -13.00
N TYR A 155 6.60 0.92 -12.81
CA TYR A 155 7.22 0.07 -13.83
C TYR A 155 8.04 -1.03 -13.16
N GLU A 156 8.38 -2.06 -13.93
CA GLU A 156 9.24 -3.13 -13.45
C GLU A 156 10.67 -2.96 -13.98
N LEU A 157 11.64 -3.21 -13.11
CA LEU A 157 13.05 -3.29 -13.48
C LEU A 157 13.62 -4.65 -13.07
N PRO A 158 14.60 -5.19 -13.83
CA PRO A 158 15.45 -6.25 -13.32
C PRO A 158 16.01 -5.87 -11.95
N ARG A 159 16.04 -6.82 -11.02
CA ARG A 159 16.49 -6.57 -9.64
C ARG A 159 17.85 -5.86 -9.58
N GLU A 160 18.80 -6.28 -10.40
CA GLU A 160 20.15 -5.70 -10.45
C GLU A 160 20.14 -4.22 -10.89
N GLU A 161 19.24 -3.84 -11.79
CA GLU A 161 19.08 -2.47 -12.23
C GLU A 161 18.36 -1.62 -11.17
N ALA A 162 17.32 -2.16 -10.57
CA ALA A 162 16.58 -1.50 -9.51
C ALA A 162 17.49 -1.15 -8.32
N LEU A 163 18.35 -2.07 -7.90
CA LEU A 163 19.26 -1.88 -6.77
C LEU A 163 20.35 -0.83 -7.02
N LYS A 164 20.59 -0.43 -8.26
CA LYS A 164 21.50 0.68 -8.60
C LYS A 164 20.87 2.07 -8.35
N ILE A 165 19.54 2.14 -8.20
CA ILE A 165 18.85 3.41 -7.94
C ILE A 165 19.07 3.78 -6.45
N PRO A 166 19.70 4.93 -6.14
CA PRO A 166 19.93 5.33 -4.76
C PRO A 166 18.61 5.43 -3.98
N GLY A 167 18.54 4.79 -2.81
CA GLY A 167 17.38 4.86 -1.92
C GLY A 167 16.13 4.11 -2.39
N VAL A 168 16.20 3.33 -3.47
CA VAL A 168 15.06 2.56 -4.00
C VAL A 168 14.55 1.51 -3.01
N VAL A 169 15.42 0.94 -2.20
CA VAL A 169 15.08 0.02 -1.12
C VAL A 169 15.29 0.75 0.20
N LYS A 170 14.23 1.34 0.73
CA LYS A 170 14.27 2.04 2.04
C LYS A 170 14.24 1.09 3.23
N MET A 171 13.79 -0.15 3.01
CA MET A 171 13.78 -1.23 4.00
C MET A 171 14.53 -2.43 3.40
N ALA A 172 15.78 -2.63 3.80
CA ALA A 172 16.69 -3.61 3.19
C ALA A 172 16.18 -5.08 3.21
N GLU A 173 15.27 -5.43 4.11
CA GLU A 173 14.70 -6.77 4.27
C GLU A 173 13.35 -6.96 3.54
N ALA A 174 12.87 -5.96 2.80
CA ALA A 174 11.49 -5.94 2.29
C ALA A 174 11.21 -6.91 1.13
N PHE A 175 12.26 -7.41 0.45
CA PHE A 175 12.08 -8.23 -0.76
C PHE A 175 12.86 -9.53 -0.69
N PRO A 176 12.19 -10.70 -0.84
CA PRO A 176 12.87 -11.98 -0.97
C PRO A 176 13.97 -11.94 -2.04
N PRO A 177 15.14 -12.59 -1.80
CA PRO A 177 16.28 -12.51 -2.71
C PRO A 177 16.02 -13.15 -4.08
N ASP A 178 15.06 -14.03 -4.17
CA ASP A 178 14.69 -14.81 -5.36
C ASP A 178 13.75 -14.09 -6.33
N ILE A 179 13.28 -12.86 -5.99
CA ILE A 179 12.45 -12.07 -6.89
C ILE A 179 13.32 -11.44 -7.98
N PRO A 180 13.17 -11.84 -9.26
CA PRO A 180 14.05 -11.41 -10.35
C PRO A 180 13.79 -9.98 -10.83
N LYS A 181 12.58 -9.45 -10.62
CA LYS A 181 12.17 -8.09 -10.98
C LYS A 181 11.56 -7.39 -9.78
N LEU A 182 11.83 -6.11 -9.63
CA LEU A 182 11.21 -5.26 -8.64
C LEU A 182 10.26 -4.27 -9.32
N ARG A 183 9.06 -4.15 -8.76
CA ARG A 183 8.13 -3.09 -9.13
C ARG A 183 8.58 -1.80 -8.47
N ILE A 184 8.80 -0.77 -9.27
CA ILE A 184 9.20 0.56 -8.82
C ILE A 184 7.99 1.49 -8.90
N VAL A 185 7.71 2.18 -7.83
CA VAL A 185 6.76 3.28 -7.78
C VAL A 185 7.56 4.58 -7.77
N GLU A 186 7.24 5.47 -8.70
CA GLU A 186 7.92 6.75 -8.89
C GLU A 186 6.92 7.91 -8.76
N ILE A 187 7.15 8.79 -7.79
CA ILE A 187 6.60 10.15 -7.78
C ILE A 187 7.57 10.98 -8.60
N VAL A 188 7.19 11.34 -9.83
CA VAL A 188 8.10 11.88 -10.83
C VAL A 188 8.85 13.11 -10.32
N GLY A 189 10.20 13.00 -10.35
CA GLY A 189 11.09 14.08 -9.88
C GLY A 189 11.19 14.23 -8.36
N VAL A 190 10.55 13.36 -7.58
CA VAL A 190 10.52 13.46 -6.11
C VAL A 190 11.02 12.20 -5.41
N ASP A 191 10.48 11.02 -5.76
CA ASP A 191 10.76 9.77 -5.07
C ASP A 191 10.70 8.56 -6.00
N LYS A 192 11.54 7.55 -5.71
CA LYS A 192 11.53 6.24 -6.37
C LYS A 192 11.73 5.17 -5.33
N GLN A 193 10.77 4.25 -5.20
CA GLN A 193 10.85 3.14 -4.25
C GLN A 193 10.42 1.83 -4.88
N ALA A 194 11.08 0.76 -4.48
CA ALA A 194 10.58 -0.59 -4.73
C ALA A 194 9.36 -0.82 -3.82
N ASP A 195 8.19 -0.97 -4.41
CA ASP A 195 6.92 -1.14 -3.69
C ASP A 195 5.91 -1.96 -4.48
N GLY A 196 5.18 -2.82 -3.78
CA GLY A 196 4.12 -3.67 -4.33
C GLY A 196 2.71 -3.16 -4.07
N GLY A 197 2.55 -2.06 -3.36
CA GLY A 197 1.26 -1.53 -2.93
C GLY A 197 0.47 -0.80 -4.02
N THR A 198 -0.66 -0.25 -3.63
CA THR A 198 -1.54 0.48 -4.54
C THR A 198 -1.40 1.98 -4.35
N HIS A 199 -1.31 2.72 -5.45
CA HIS A 199 -1.09 4.17 -5.48
C HIS A 199 -2.08 4.88 -6.39
N VAL A 200 -2.29 6.17 -6.14
CA VAL A 200 -2.98 7.07 -7.08
C VAL A 200 -2.07 7.39 -8.27
N LYS A 201 -2.65 7.87 -9.37
CA LYS A 201 -1.92 8.22 -10.60
C LYS A 201 -1.33 9.62 -10.58
N ASN A 202 -1.80 10.48 -9.66
CA ASN A 202 -1.35 11.87 -9.53
C ASN A 202 -1.41 12.33 -8.07
N LEU A 203 -0.47 13.20 -7.65
CA LEU A 203 -0.45 13.74 -6.29
C LEU A 203 -1.70 14.53 -5.93
N GLN A 204 -2.32 15.23 -6.88
CA GLN A 204 -3.55 15.99 -6.65
C GLN A 204 -4.74 15.14 -6.19
N GLU A 205 -4.72 13.83 -6.47
CA GLU A 205 -5.77 12.91 -6.00
C GLU A 205 -5.69 12.64 -4.49
N VAL A 206 -4.53 12.88 -3.87
CA VAL A 206 -4.29 12.57 -2.45
C VAL A 206 -5.13 13.45 -1.53
N GLY A 207 -5.27 14.73 -1.84
CA GLY A 207 -5.87 15.74 -0.97
C GLY A 207 -4.84 16.32 0.00
N GLN A 208 -5.17 16.42 1.29
CA GLN A 208 -4.30 17.01 2.30
C GLN A 208 -3.99 16.00 3.43
N VAL A 209 -2.82 16.13 4.04
CA VAL A 209 -2.41 15.34 5.22
C VAL A 209 -2.35 16.22 6.47
N LYS A 210 -2.71 15.61 7.60
CA LYS A 210 -2.68 16.26 8.93
C LYS A 210 -1.98 15.36 9.93
N LEU A 211 -1.07 15.93 10.73
CA LEU A 211 -0.46 15.25 11.87
C LEU A 211 -1.54 14.90 12.91
N LEU A 212 -1.55 13.66 13.36
CA LEU A 212 -2.42 13.20 14.44
C LEU A 212 -1.68 13.24 15.79
N LYS A 213 -0.54 12.56 15.85
CA LYS A 213 0.30 12.48 17.05
C LYS A 213 1.69 11.98 16.71
N THR A 214 2.54 12.10 17.71
CA THR A 214 3.90 11.59 17.68
C THR A 214 4.20 10.84 18.98
N GLU A 215 5.09 9.84 18.88
CA GLU A 215 5.49 9.03 20.05
C GLU A 215 7.00 8.79 20.02
N ASN A 216 7.62 8.80 21.20
CA ASN A 216 9.00 8.37 21.38
C ASN A 216 9.03 6.84 21.58
N LYS A 217 9.76 6.11 20.72
CA LYS A 217 9.88 4.65 20.77
C LYS A 217 11.29 4.17 21.16
N GLY A 218 12.09 5.03 21.75
CA GLY A 218 13.45 4.74 22.20
C GLY A 218 14.47 5.78 21.76
N LYS A 219 15.74 5.54 22.03
CA LYS A 219 16.83 6.52 21.89
C LYS A 219 16.90 7.14 20.49
N ASN A 220 16.70 6.35 19.43
CA ASN A 220 16.84 6.78 18.04
C ASN A 220 15.63 6.35 17.20
N ASN A 221 14.42 6.34 17.78
CA ASN A 221 13.23 5.93 17.04
C ASN A 221 12.05 6.83 17.39
N ARG A 222 11.53 7.53 16.40
CA ARG A 222 10.41 8.46 16.51
C ARG A 222 9.27 8.00 15.63
N ARG A 223 8.12 7.87 16.23
CA ARG A 223 6.89 7.45 15.57
C ARG A 223 6.00 8.65 15.29
N VAL A 224 5.53 8.71 14.05
CA VAL A 224 4.66 9.76 13.53
C VAL A 224 3.38 9.12 13.03
N TYR A 225 2.24 9.70 13.37
CA TYR A 225 0.93 9.33 12.83
C TYR A 225 0.33 10.53 12.10
N PHE A 226 -0.15 10.30 10.90
CA PHE A 226 -0.91 11.29 10.13
C PHE A 226 -2.15 10.67 9.50
N THR A 227 -3.08 11.50 9.07
CA THR A 227 -4.31 11.12 8.35
C THR A 227 -4.52 12.00 7.14
N LEU A 228 -5.37 11.54 6.21
CA LEU A 228 -5.93 12.36 5.14
C LEU A 228 -7.08 13.22 5.67
N VAL A 229 -7.23 14.42 5.15
CA VAL A 229 -8.33 15.36 5.40
C VAL A 229 -9.03 15.71 4.11
#